data_56397bf9dbf0a0e910f5fdb0f6fae435
#
_entry.id   56397bf9dbf0a0e910f5fdb0f6fae435
#
_cell.length_a   1.000
_cell.length_b   1.000
_cell.length_c   1.000
_cell.angle_alpha   90.00
_cell.angle_beta   90.00
_cell.angle_gamma   90.00
#
_symmetry.space_group_name_H-M   'P 1'
#
loop_
_entity.id
_entity.type
_entity.pdbx_description
1 polymer ?
#
loop_
_entity_poly.entity_id
_entity_poly.type
_entity_poly.pdbx_seq_one_letter_code
_entity_poly.pdbx_strand_id
1 'polypeptide(L)'
;MAGVSPSTKTFTAKQGQYLAYIHLYTRLHRRPPAETDIQEYFRVSPPSVHQMVLTLERAGLITRQPRTPRSIEVLVDSKLLPELI
;
A
#
# COMPACT_ATOMS: atom_id res chain seq x y z
N MET A 1 -4.41 -25.11 -14.72
CA MET A 1 -5.16 -24.36 -14.31
C MET A 1 -4.79 -23.07 -14.37
N ALA A 2 -5.58 -22.48 -14.57
CA ALA A 2 -5.32 -21.19 -14.69
C ALA A 2 -4.50 -20.73 -13.57
N GLY A 3 -3.51 -20.09 -13.86
CA GLY A 3 -2.70 -19.50 -12.86
C GLY A 3 -3.52 -18.56 -12.01
N VAL A 4 -3.04 -18.35 -10.85
CA VAL A 4 -3.65 -17.41 -9.95
C VAL A 4 -3.35 -16.02 -10.47
N SER A 5 -4.40 -15.23 -10.62
CA SER A 5 -4.23 -13.84 -11.02
C SER A 5 -3.58 -13.03 -9.89
N PRO A 6 -2.72 -12.07 -10.19
CA PRO A 6 -2.21 -11.19 -9.14
C PRO A 6 -3.32 -10.53 -8.33
N SER A 7 -4.48 -10.30 -8.96
CA SER A 7 -5.59 -9.67 -8.27
C SER A 7 -6.25 -10.56 -7.23
N THR A 8 -5.87 -11.85 -7.15
CA THR A 8 -6.42 -12.75 -6.15
C THR A 8 -5.65 -12.74 -4.84
N LYS A 9 -4.60 -11.95 -4.72
CA LYS A 9 -3.88 -11.83 -3.46
C LYS A 9 -4.79 -11.30 -2.38
N THR A 10 -4.69 -11.90 -1.20
CA THR A 10 -5.52 -11.50 -0.08
C THR A 10 -4.74 -10.58 0.84
N PHE A 11 -5.48 -9.80 1.61
CA PHE A 11 -4.88 -8.90 2.59
C PHE A 11 -5.87 -8.71 3.74
N THR A 12 -5.34 -8.31 4.89
CA THR A 12 -6.16 -8.04 6.06
C THR A 12 -6.89 -6.71 5.88
N ALA A 13 -7.89 -6.48 6.74
CA ALA A 13 -8.62 -5.22 6.71
C ALA A 13 -7.68 -4.02 6.89
N LYS A 14 -6.73 -4.13 7.82
CA LYS A 14 -5.76 -3.06 8.05
C LYS A 14 -4.85 -2.86 6.86
N GLN A 15 -4.34 -3.94 6.29
CA GLN A 15 -3.53 -3.86 5.07
C GLN A 15 -4.32 -3.20 3.95
N GLY A 16 -5.60 -3.56 3.82
CA GLY A 16 -6.46 -2.97 2.81
C GLY A 16 -6.60 -1.47 2.96
N GLN A 17 -6.69 -0.97 4.19
CA GLN A 17 -6.77 0.46 4.43
C GLN A 17 -5.49 1.17 3.99
N TYR A 18 -4.33 0.59 4.29
CA TYR A 18 -3.06 1.16 3.83
C TYR A 18 -2.98 1.18 2.31
N LEU A 19 -3.38 0.07 1.67
CA LEU A 19 -3.36 -0.01 0.21
C LEU A 19 -4.31 1.01 -0.41
N ALA A 20 -5.51 1.16 0.16
CA ALA A 20 -6.49 2.13 -0.33
C ALA A 20 -5.96 3.56 -0.21
N TYR A 21 -5.29 3.88 0.90
CA TYR A 21 -4.72 5.20 1.08
C TYR A 21 -3.63 5.48 0.04
N ILE A 22 -2.73 4.53 -0.17
CA ILE A 22 -1.64 4.69 -1.15
C ILE A 22 -2.23 4.91 -2.54
N HIS A 23 -3.24 4.12 -2.89
CA HIS A 23 -3.89 4.24 -4.19
C HIS A 23 -4.54 5.61 -4.39
N LEU A 24 -5.32 6.05 -3.41
CA LEU A 24 -6.00 7.34 -3.48
C LEU A 24 -5.03 8.50 -3.49
N TYR A 25 -4.00 8.43 -2.65
CA TYR A 25 -2.99 9.48 -2.62
C TYR A 25 -2.34 9.62 -3.99
N THR A 26 -1.94 8.50 -4.58
CA THR A 26 -1.30 8.50 -5.89
C THR A 26 -2.20 9.12 -6.96
N ARG A 27 -3.49 8.81 -6.91
CA ARG A 27 -4.43 9.39 -7.88
C ARG A 27 -4.59 10.90 -7.69
N LEU A 28 -4.66 11.34 -6.44
CA LEU A 28 -4.89 12.77 -6.14
C LEU A 28 -3.65 13.61 -6.40
N HIS A 29 -2.49 13.10 -6.03
CA HIS A 29 -1.25 13.88 -6.08
C HIS A 29 -0.35 13.53 -7.25
N ARG A 30 -0.73 12.53 -8.03
CA ARG A 30 0.06 12.08 -9.19
C ARG A 30 1.46 11.62 -8.81
N ARG A 31 1.63 11.17 -7.59
CA ARG A 31 2.87 10.57 -7.08
C ARG A 31 2.55 9.76 -5.85
N PRO A 32 3.35 8.73 -5.55
CA PRO A 32 3.10 7.92 -4.35
C PRO A 32 3.33 8.73 -3.07
N PRO A 33 2.70 8.31 -1.97
CA PRO A 33 2.96 8.95 -0.67
C PRO A 33 4.32 8.54 -0.13
N ALA A 34 4.89 9.39 0.70
CA ALA A 34 6.03 9.02 1.53
C ALA A 34 5.51 8.29 2.77
N GLU A 35 6.40 7.59 3.48
CA GLU A 35 5.99 6.93 4.72
C GLU A 35 5.48 7.95 5.75
N THR A 36 6.04 9.17 5.74
CA THR A 36 5.54 10.21 6.63
C THR A 36 4.10 10.61 6.35
N ASP A 37 3.69 10.61 5.10
CA ASP A 37 2.30 10.88 4.75
C ASP A 37 1.37 9.81 5.30
N ILE A 38 1.78 8.56 5.19
CA ILE A 38 1.02 7.43 5.71
C ILE A 38 0.93 7.52 7.24
N GLN A 39 2.06 7.82 7.86
CA GLN A 39 2.14 7.96 9.30
C GLN A 39 1.15 9.01 9.82
N GLU A 40 1.12 10.17 9.17
CA GLU A 40 0.24 11.25 9.57
C GLU A 40 -1.23 10.90 9.40
N TYR A 41 -1.55 10.26 8.28
CA TYR A 41 -2.95 9.92 8.02
C TYR A 41 -3.48 8.92 9.04
N PHE A 42 -2.72 7.87 9.32
CA PHE A 42 -3.17 6.81 10.22
C PHE A 42 -2.85 7.11 11.68
N ARG A 43 -2.08 8.15 11.95
CA ARG A 43 -1.67 8.55 13.30
C ARG A 43 -0.99 7.41 14.04
N VAL A 44 -0.01 6.85 13.38
CA VAL A 44 0.78 5.75 13.94
C VAL A 44 2.25 6.16 13.96
N SER A 45 3.06 5.38 14.68
CA SER A 45 4.48 5.70 14.81
C SER A 45 5.24 5.39 13.53
N PRO A 46 6.39 6.04 13.30
CA PRO A 46 7.23 5.72 12.14
C PRO A 46 7.61 4.24 12.06
N PRO A 47 8.02 3.57 13.15
CA PRO A 47 8.31 2.14 13.07
C PRO A 47 7.11 1.30 12.64
N SER A 48 5.90 1.68 13.06
CA SER A 48 4.70 0.94 12.68
C SER A 48 4.44 1.03 11.18
N VAL A 49 4.60 2.22 10.60
CA VAL A 49 4.43 2.39 9.15
C VAL A 49 5.49 1.61 8.41
N HIS A 50 6.74 1.71 8.85
CA HIS A 50 7.83 1.04 8.16
C HIS A 50 7.62 -0.48 8.17
N GLN A 51 7.22 -1.04 9.31
CA GLN A 51 6.94 -2.46 9.41
C GLN A 51 5.80 -2.88 8.49
N MET A 52 4.74 -2.07 8.42
CA MET A 52 3.62 -2.38 7.53
C MET A 52 4.09 -2.35 6.07
N VAL A 53 4.88 -1.35 5.69
CA VAL A 53 5.39 -1.25 4.33
C VAL A 53 6.21 -2.49 3.97
N LEU A 54 7.10 -2.92 4.87
CA LEU A 54 7.88 -4.13 4.63
C LEU A 54 7.00 -5.37 4.52
N THR A 55 5.97 -5.45 5.35
CA THR A 55 5.03 -6.58 5.31
C THR A 55 4.26 -6.62 3.99
N LEU A 56 3.77 -5.46 3.55
CA LEU A 56 3.04 -5.38 2.29
C LEU A 56 3.95 -5.75 1.12
N GLU A 57 5.20 -5.32 1.15
CA GLU A 57 6.15 -5.63 0.10
C GLU A 57 6.45 -7.14 0.06
N ARG A 58 6.69 -7.75 1.20
CA ARG A 58 6.96 -9.18 1.28
C ARG A 58 5.77 -10.01 0.81
N ALA A 59 4.57 -9.52 1.06
CA ALA A 59 3.36 -10.21 0.62
C ALA A 59 3.08 -10.01 -0.87
N GLY A 60 3.87 -9.19 -1.56
CA GLY A 60 3.65 -8.93 -2.99
C GLY A 60 2.49 -8.01 -3.26
N LEU A 61 2.05 -7.24 -2.27
CA LEU A 61 0.93 -6.32 -2.43
C LEU A 61 1.36 -4.94 -2.91
N ILE A 62 2.61 -4.60 -2.68
CA ILE A 62 3.21 -3.36 -3.17
C ILE A 62 4.62 -3.65 -3.67
N THR A 63 5.14 -2.71 -4.46
CA THR A 63 6.56 -2.66 -4.80
C THR A 63 7.07 -1.27 -4.42
N ARG A 64 8.37 -1.14 -4.23
CA ARG A 64 9.00 0.14 -3.96
C ARG A 64 10.47 0.06 -4.33
N GLN A 65 11.05 1.22 -4.59
CA GLN A 65 12.47 1.33 -4.88
C GLN A 65 13.21 1.59 -3.57
N PRO A 66 14.19 0.75 -3.20
CA PRO A 66 14.95 0.99 -1.97
C PRO A 66 15.61 2.35 -1.98
N ARG A 67 15.61 3.02 -0.83
CA ARG A 67 16.25 4.33 -0.65
C ARG A 67 15.70 5.42 -1.54
N THR A 68 14.55 5.20 -2.15
CA THR A 68 13.91 6.19 -3.00
C THR A 68 12.58 6.56 -2.36
N PRO A 69 12.45 7.76 -1.79
CA PRO A 69 11.17 8.16 -1.21
C PRO A 69 10.10 8.28 -2.31
N ARG A 70 8.84 8.11 -1.91
CA ARG A 70 7.69 8.25 -2.81
C ARG A 70 7.77 7.30 -4.00
N SER A 71 8.15 6.04 -3.73
CA SER A 71 8.25 5.05 -4.79
C SER A 71 7.31 3.86 -4.60
N ILE A 72 6.40 3.91 -3.63
CA ILE A 72 5.50 2.81 -3.34
C ILE A 72 4.42 2.72 -4.40
N GLU A 73 4.26 1.53 -4.99
CA GLU A 73 3.20 1.28 -5.96
C GLU A 73 2.37 0.09 -5.52
N VAL A 74 1.05 0.22 -5.59
CA VAL A 74 0.13 -0.87 -5.25
C VAL A 74 0.06 -1.84 -6.42
N LEU A 75 0.22 -3.12 -6.13
CA LEU A 75 0.16 -4.17 -7.14
C LEU A 75 -1.19 -4.86 -7.20
N VAL A 76 -2.08 -4.58 -6.25
CA VAL A 76 -3.42 -5.16 -6.21
C VAL A 76 -4.35 -4.38 -7.12
N ASP A 77 -5.25 -5.10 -7.80
CA ASP A 77 -6.26 -4.43 -8.63
C ASP A 77 -7.07 -3.49 -7.75
N SER A 78 -7.22 -2.24 -8.21
CA SER A 78 -7.91 -1.22 -7.43
C SER A 78 -9.36 -1.60 -7.11
N LYS A 79 -9.97 -2.45 -7.93
CA LYS A 79 -11.33 -2.91 -7.68
C LYS A 79 -11.46 -3.76 -6.43
N LEU A 80 -10.36 -4.32 -5.95
CA LEU A 80 -10.36 -5.15 -4.76
C LEU A 80 -10.10 -4.36 -3.48
N LEU A 81 -9.76 -3.09 -3.61
CA LEU A 81 -9.42 -2.27 -2.46
C LEU A 81 -10.68 -1.81 -1.74
N PRO A 82 -10.68 -1.81 -0.41
CA PRO A 82 -11.82 -1.32 0.35
C PRO A 82 -11.90 0.20 0.28
N GLU A 83 -13.05 0.72 0.70
CA GLU A 83 -13.16 2.15 0.89
C GLU A 83 -12.26 2.58 2.04
N LEU A 84 -11.60 3.70 1.85
CA LEU A 84 -10.76 4.26 2.90
C LEU A 84 -11.66 4.90 3.96
N ILE A 85 -11.49 4.45 5.17
CA ILE A 85 -12.27 4.95 6.30
C ILE A 85 -11.65 6.22 6.85
#